data_211204af631fb0bff27838553fcb9581
#
_entry.id   211204af631fb0bff27838553fcb9581
#
_cell.length_a   1.000
_cell.length_b   1.000
_cell.length_c   1.000
_cell.angle_alpha   90.00
_cell.angle_beta   90.00
_cell.angle_gamma   90.00
#
_symmetry.space_group_name_H-M   'P 1'
#
loop_
_entity.id
_entity.type
_entity.pdbx_description
1 polymer ?
#
loop_
_entity_poly.entity_id
_entity_poly.type
_entity_poly.pdbx_seq_one_letter_code
_entity_poly.pdbx_strand_id
1 'polypeptide(L)'
;MKRYTENEIDELANILKNDGVISVPTDTVYGVCARINSKKAFDKLVDTKKRPKNKSFPVLCSDDEQIKSIAIVNKNAEKLIRKFMPGPITLVLNKKMEAFSYVNNAGERESNELAVRIVPLEVLKKLVQKTGSPLFLSSANLSGEEVCTTLDDIERTFPNIDGILEGEVSFGQASTIVDCTQDEIKIQRVGPISEEQILEAIK
;
A
#
# COMPACT_ATOMS: atom_id res chain seq x y z
N MET A 1 -13.53 -13.82 -13.73
CA MET A 1 -13.41 -12.98 -12.52
C MET A 1 -14.32 -11.78 -12.66
N LYS A 2 -14.86 -11.24 -11.55
CA LYS A 2 -15.71 -10.03 -11.65
C LYS A 2 -14.83 -8.77 -11.59
N ARG A 3 -15.02 -7.89 -12.57
CA ARG A 3 -14.54 -6.52 -12.55
C ARG A 3 -15.62 -5.63 -11.94
N TYR A 4 -15.22 -4.66 -11.17
CA TYR A 4 -16.09 -3.76 -10.43
C TYR A 4 -15.79 -2.33 -10.83
N THR A 5 -16.82 -1.55 -11.01
CA THR A 5 -16.75 -0.10 -11.22
C THR A 5 -16.69 0.64 -9.88
N GLU A 6 -16.39 1.94 -9.90
CA GLU A 6 -16.43 2.82 -8.72
C GLU A 6 -17.80 2.79 -8.01
N ASN A 7 -18.89 2.60 -8.74
CA ASN A 7 -20.25 2.54 -8.18
C ASN A 7 -20.49 1.27 -7.33
N GLU A 8 -19.67 0.24 -7.50
CA GLU A 8 -19.75 -1.04 -6.79
C GLU A 8 -18.76 -1.14 -5.63
N ILE A 9 -18.26 -0.01 -5.14
CA ILE A 9 -17.22 0.07 -4.09
C ILE A 9 -17.64 -0.62 -2.77
N ASP A 10 -18.94 -0.67 -2.48
CA ASP A 10 -19.46 -1.36 -1.30
C ASP A 10 -19.29 -2.88 -1.38
N GLU A 11 -19.43 -3.45 -2.57
CA GLU A 11 -19.19 -4.89 -2.79
C GLU A 11 -17.71 -5.22 -2.58
N LEU A 12 -16.80 -4.39 -3.13
CA LEU A 12 -15.35 -4.54 -2.92
C LEU A 12 -14.96 -4.40 -1.45
N ALA A 13 -15.52 -3.41 -0.75
CA ALA A 13 -15.29 -3.25 0.69
C ALA A 13 -15.78 -4.48 1.48
N ASN A 14 -16.91 -5.08 1.10
CA ASN A 14 -17.40 -6.30 1.72
C ASN A 14 -16.50 -7.51 1.42
N ILE A 15 -15.93 -7.61 0.22
CA ILE A 15 -14.92 -8.64 -0.10
C ILE A 15 -13.73 -8.50 0.85
N LEU A 16 -13.18 -7.28 1.02
CA LEU A 16 -12.06 -7.03 1.92
C LEU A 16 -12.40 -7.31 3.39
N LYS A 17 -13.61 -6.94 3.86
CA LYS A 17 -14.10 -7.26 5.22
C LYS A 17 -14.19 -8.77 5.48
N ASN A 18 -14.36 -9.57 4.44
CA ASN A 18 -14.41 -11.03 4.50
C ASN A 18 -13.06 -11.70 4.14
N ASP A 19 -11.94 -11.00 4.39
CA ASP A 19 -10.59 -11.49 4.16
C ASP A 19 -10.25 -11.74 2.68
N GLY A 20 -10.96 -11.08 1.77
CA GLY A 20 -10.69 -11.16 0.34
C GLY A 20 -9.43 -10.39 -0.06
N VAL A 21 -8.91 -10.75 -1.24
CA VAL A 21 -7.80 -10.08 -1.92
C VAL A 21 -8.31 -9.54 -3.24
N ILE A 22 -8.11 -8.25 -3.50
CA ILE A 22 -8.56 -7.61 -4.74
C ILE A 22 -7.42 -6.86 -5.42
N SER A 23 -7.56 -6.57 -6.71
CA SER A 23 -6.69 -5.64 -7.41
C SER A 23 -7.36 -4.28 -7.54
N VAL A 24 -6.53 -3.22 -7.48
CA VAL A 24 -6.97 -1.82 -7.55
C VAL A 24 -6.01 -1.00 -8.41
N PRO A 25 -6.50 0.03 -9.15
CA PRO A 25 -5.64 1.02 -9.76
C PRO A 25 -5.00 1.90 -8.69
N THR A 26 -3.81 2.44 -8.95
CA THR A 26 -3.21 3.51 -8.14
C THR A 26 -2.69 4.63 -9.04
N ASP A 27 -2.21 5.71 -8.44
CA ASP A 27 -1.52 6.79 -9.15
C ASP A 27 -0.19 6.37 -9.78
N THR A 28 0.32 5.18 -9.46
CA THR A 28 1.60 4.66 -9.94
C THR A 28 1.43 3.44 -10.84
N VAL A 29 1.03 2.32 -10.29
CA VAL A 29 0.83 1.04 -10.98
C VAL A 29 -0.41 0.35 -10.40
N TYR A 30 -0.93 -0.68 -11.06
CA TYR A 30 -1.94 -1.54 -10.43
C TYR A 30 -1.37 -2.19 -9.17
N GLY A 31 -2.22 -2.31 -8.15
CA GLY A 31 -1.87 -2.94 -6.88
C GLY A 31 -2.78 -4.12 -6.54
N VAL A 32 -2.27 -5.02 -5.71
CA VAL A 32 -3.07 -6.07 -5.07
C VAL A 32 -3.13 -5.76 -3.58
N CYS A 33 -4.32 -5.81 -2.99
CA CYS A 33 -4.55 -5.39 -1.62
C CYS A 33 -5.44 -6.34 -0.82
N ALA A 34 -5.28 -6.27 0.52
CA ALA A 34 -6.06 -6.95 1.52
C ALA A 34 -6.09 -6.12 2.81
N ARG A 35 -7.10 -6.30 3.69
CA ARG A 35 -7.16 -5.55 4.96
C ARG A 35 -6.02 -5.93 5.91
N ILE A 36 -5.49 -4.95 6.68
CA ILE A 36 -4.36 -5.20 7.56
C ILE A 36 -4.75 -5.75 8.94
N ASN A 37 -5.99 -5.69 9.34
CA ASN A 37 -6.46 -6.15 10.65
C ASN A 37 -6.90 -7.62 10.67
N SER A 38 -6.45 -8.42 9.71
CA SER A 38 -6.73 -9.85 9.62
C SER A 38 -5.50 -10.64 9.16
N LYS A 39 -5.05 -11.55 10.03
CA LYS A 39 -3.98 -12.49 9.67
C LYS A 39 -4.37 -13.37 8.49
N LYS A 40 -5.64 -13.79 8.41
CA LYS A 40 -6.14 -14.61 7.31
C LYS A 40 -6.07 -13.88 5.97
N ALA A 41 -6.44 -12.58 5.95
CA ALA A 41 -6.29 -11.73 4.77
C ALA A 41 -4.82 -11.56 4.37
N PHE A 42 -3.93 -11.38 5.36
CA PHE A 42 -2.48 -11.31 5.14
C PHE A 42 -1.93 -12.61 4.52
N ASP A 43 -2.24 -13.75 5.11
CA ASP A 43 -1.77 -15.06 4.61
C ASP A 43 -2.27 -15.29 3.17
N LYS A 44 -3.54 -14.98 2.87
CA LYS A 44 -4.10 -15.06 1.52
C LYS A 44 -3.37 -14.14 0.54
N LEU A 45 -3.02 -12.91 0.94
CA LEU A 45 -2.26 -11.97 0.11
C LEU A 45 -0.83 -12.48 -0.16
N VAL A 46 -0.16 -13.04 0.86
CA VAL A 46 1.17 -13.68 0.72
C VAL A 46 1.12 -14.80 -0.32
N ASP A 47 0.14 -15.70 -0.20
CA ASP A 47 -0.04 -16.84 -1.11
C ASP A 47 -0.39 -16.38 -2.53
N THR A 48 -1.30 -15.39 -2.67
CA THR A 48 -1.70 -14.82 -3.96
C THR A 48 -0.50 -14.26 -4.71
N LYS A 49 0.39 -13.55 -4.01
CA LYS A 49 1.57 -12.91 -4.62
C LYS A 49 2.80 -13.83 -4.70
N LYS A 50 2.73 -15.03 -4.15
CA LYS A 50 3.91 -15.88 -3.93
C LYS A 50 5.06 -15.09 -3.29
N ARG A 51 4.72 -14.25 -2.30
CA ARG A 51 5.68 -13.30 -1.72
C ARG A 51 6.57 -14.00 -0.71
N PRO A 52 7.90 -13.84 -0.79
CA PRO A 52 8.81 -14.31 0.24
C PRO A 52 8.44 -13.70 1.60
N LYS A 53 8.44 -14.52 2.66
CA LYS A 53 8.05 -14.10 4.03
C LYS A 53 8.91 -12.95 4.59
N ASN A 54 10.10 -12.72 4.04
CA ASN A 54 11.01 -11.64 4.45
C ASN A 54 10.76 -10.29 3.74
N LYS A 55 9.70 -10.17 2.93
CA LYS A 55 9.33 -8.91 2.28
C LYS A 55 8.03 -8.37 2.88
N SER A 56 8.10 -7.23 3.58
CA SER A 56 6.93 -6.51 4.11
C SER A 56 6.03 -5.97 2.99
N PHE A 57 4.76 -5.72 3.30
CA PHE A 57 3.82 -5.03 2.41
C PHE A 57 3.70 -3.56 2.83
N PRO A 58 3.74 -2.60 1.89
CA PRO A 58 3.27 -1.25 2.17
C PRO A 58 1.81 -1.23 2.58
N VAL A 59 1.42 -0.19 3.33
CA VAL A 59 0.08 0.02 3.83
C VAL A 59 -0.52 1.28 3.21
N LEU A 60 -1.68 1.12 2.60
CA LEU A 60 -2.52 2.21 2.11
C LEU A 60 -3.39 2.72 3.24
N CYS A 61 -3.30 4.01 3.53
CA CYS A 61 -4.14 4.73 4.47
C CYS A 61 -5.10 5.68 3.75
N SER A 62 -6.23 6.00 4.36
CA SER A 62 -7.21 6.97 3.84
C SER A 62 -6.77 8.42 4.03
N ASP A 63 -6.02 8.68 5.12
CA ASP A 63 -5.62 10.01 5.55
C ASP A 63 -4.42 9.95 6.53
N ASP A 64 -3.91 11.11 6.93
CA ASP A 64 -2.78 11.24 7.85
C ASP A 64 -3.11 10.81 9.29
N GLU A 65 -4.35 10.96 9.73
CA GLU A 65 -4.77 10.49 11.04
C GLU A 65 -4.73 8.97 11.13
N GLN A 66 -5.10 8.28 10.04
CA GLN A 66 -4.96 6.84 9.97
C GLN A 66 -3.49 6.41 9.99
N ILE A 67 -2.57 7.14 9.33
CA ILE A 67 -1.11 6.91 9.45
C ILE A 67 -0.68 7.07 10.91
N LYS A 68 -1.04 8.19 11.56
CA LYS A 68 -0.70 8.49 12.96
C LYS A 68 -1.26 7.45 13.94
N SER A 69 -2.35 6.79 13.60
CA SER A 69 -2.92 5.72 14.45
C SER A 69 -2.08 4.46 14.50
N ILE A 70 -1.30 4.17 13.42
CA ILE A 70 -0.55 2.91 13.26
C ILE A 70 0.97 3.10 13.29
N ALA A 71 1.49 4.31 13.10
CA ALA A 71 2.92 4.60 13.00
C ALA A 71 3.32 5.86 13.77
N ILE A 72 4.60 5.95 14.13
CA ILE A 72 5.21 7.11 14.76
C ILE A 72 5.66 8.06 13.66
N VAL A 73 5.05 9.24 13.61
CA VAL A 73 5.36 10.28 12.63
C VAL A 73 6.30 11.30 13.28
N ASN A 74 7.58 11.32 12.87
CA ASN A 74 8.54 12.34 13.27
C ASN A 74 8.40 13.63 12.46
N LYS A 75 9.15 14.67 12.80
CA LYS A 75 9.06 15.99 12.15
C LYS A 75 9.30 15.95 10.63
N ASN A 76 10.26 15.16 10.16
CA ASN A 76 10.56 15.05 8.74
C ASN A 76 9.45 14.29 7.99
N ALA A 77 8.97 13.19 8.58
CA ALA A 77 7.82 12.46 8.05
C ALA A 77 6.57 13.36 7.95
N GLU A 78 6.30 14.21 8.96
CA GLU A 78 5.17 15.14 8.93
C GLU A 78 5.28 16.15 7.78
N LYS A 79 6.47 16.73 7.56
CA LYS A 79 6.72 17.63 6.43
C LYS A 79 6.47 16.93 5.08
N LEU A 80 6.96 15.69 4.93
CA LEU A 80 6.80 14.91 3.69
C LEU A 80 5.35 14.49 3.47
N ILE A 81 4.61 14.07 4.52
CA ILE A 81 3.18 13.78 4.42
C ILE A 81 2.44 15.02 3.93
N ARG A 82 2.64 16.16 4.58
CA ARG A 82 1.95 17.42 4.24
C ARG A 82 2.25 17.91 2.83
N LYS A 83 3.48 17.69 2.32
CA LYS A 83 3.92 18.16 1.01
C LYS A 83 3.51 17.23 -0.14
N PHE A 84 3.57 15.91 0.08
CA PHE A 84 3.52 14.92 -1.00
C PHE A 84 2.40 13.88 -0.87
N MET A 85 1.63 13.86 0.22
CA MET A 85 0.48 12.97 0.36
C MET A 85 -0.84 13.75 0.33
N PRO A 86 -1.85 13.25 -0.35
CA PRO A 86 -1.88 12.05 -1.19
C PRO A 86 -0.96 12.18 -2.42
N GLY A 87 -0.21 11.11 -2.76
CA GLY A 87 0.70 11.15 -3.91
C GLY A 87 1.68 9.99 -4.01
N PRO A 88 2.62 10.05 -5.00
CA PRO A 88 3.49 8.94 -5.35
C PRO A 88 4.70 8.80 -4.40
N ILE A 89 4.48 8.92 -3.10
CA ILE A 89 5.46 8.72 -2.03
C ILE A 89 5.03 7.60 -1.09
N THR A 90 6.00 6.85 -0.59
CA THR A 90 5.86 5.86 0.48
C THR A 90 6.86 6.20 1.58
N LEU A 91 6.42 6.35 2.81
CA LEU A 91 7.29 6.58 3.95
C LEU A 91 7.44 5.30 4.77
N VAL A 92 8.68 4.96 5.11
CA VAL A 92 8.98 3.92 6.10
C VAL A 92 9.07 4.59 7.46
N LEU A 93 8.22 4.17 8.39
CA LEU A 93 8.05 4.74 9.73
C LEU A 93 8.18 3.66 10.80
N ASN A 94 8.52 4.05 12.02
CA ASN A 94 8.42 3.16 13.16
C ASN A 94 6.95 2.84 13.47
N LYS A 95 6.63 1.55 13.55
CA LYS A 95 5.29 1.07 13.90
C LYS A 95 4.97 1.37 15.37
N LYS A 96 3.73 1.73 15.67
CA LYS A 96 3.24 1.70 17.05
C LYS A 96 3.11 0.24 17.51
N MET A 97 3.63 -0.06 18.73
CA MET A 97 3.75 -1.44 19.23
C MET A 97 2.42 -2.22 19.24
N GLU A 98 1.30 -1.53 19.41
CA GLU A 98 -0.04 -2.10 19.47
C GLU A 98 -0.62 -2.48 18.10
N ALA A 99 0.00 -1.97 17.01
CA ALA A 99 -0.50 -2.20 15.66
C ALA A 99 0.05 -3.50 15.07
N PHE A 100 -0.79 -4.54 15.02
CA PHE A 100 -0.63 -5.71 14.16
C PHE A 100 0.69 -6.48 14.30
N SER A 101 0.80 -7.33 15.31
CA SER A 101 2.02 -8.14 15.60
C SER A 101 2.49 -9.00 14.42
N TYR A 102 1.58 -9.45 13.55
CA TYR A 102 1.90 -10.29 12.39
C TYR A 102 2.35 -9.50 11.14
N VAL A 103 2.20 -8.16 11.11
CA VAL A 103 2.59 -7.33 9.95
C VAL A 103 4.10 -7.33 9.72
N ASN A 104 4.88 -7.72 10.73
CA ASN A 104 6.33 -7.74 10.71
C ASN A 104 6.97 -9.12 10.70
N ASN A 105 6.17 -10.19 10.72
CA ASN A 105 6.69 -11.55 10.66
C ASN A 105 7.10 -11.94 9.23
N ALA A 106 7.79 -11.01 8.55
CA ALA A 106 8.42 -11.26 7.27
C ALA A 106 9.89 -11.61 7.50
N GLY A 107 10.14 -12.84 7.99
CA GLY A 107 11.50 -13.35 8.23
C GLY A 107 11.95 -13.24 9.69
N GLU A 108 13.17 -13.73 9.98
CA GLU A 108 13.76 -13.93 11.31
C GLU A 108 14.08 -12.64 12.11
N ARG A 109 13.70 -11.46 11.60
CA ARG A 109 13.83 -10.18 12.32
C ARG A 109 12.46 -9.55 12.43
N GLU A 110 12.01 -9.32 13.66
CA GLU A 110 10.88 -8.42 13.95
C GLU A 110 11.25 -7.02 13.48
N SER A 111 10.78 -6.63 12.31
CA SER A 111 10.89 -5.25 11.87
C SER A 111 9.81 -4.43 12.58
N ASN A 112 10.23 -3.42 13.33
CA ASN A 112 9.32 -2.42 13.90
C ASN A 112 8.92 -1.34 12.90
N GLU A 113 9.14 -1.59 11.61
CA GLU A 113 8.95 -0.63 10.54
C GLU A 113 7.66 -0.92 9.76
N LEU A 114 7.06 0.14 9.26
CA LEU A 114 5.86 0.11 8.45
C LEU A 114 6.00 1.09 7.29
N ALA A 115 5.89 0.60 6.06
CA ALA A 115 5.83 1.44 4.88
C ALA A 115 4.38 1.90 4.67
N VAL A 116 4.12 3.22 4.63
CA VAL A 116 2.77 3.80 4.52
C VAL A 116 2.66 4.77 3.35
N ARG A 117 1.47 4.86 2.75
CA ARG A 117 1.15 5.88 1.75
C ARG A 117 -0.33 6.23 1.73
N ILE A 118 -0.65 7.40 1.15
CA ILE A 118 -2.00 7.82 0.77
C ILE A 118 -2.01 8.06 -0.73
N VAL A 119 -2.90 7.35 -1.44
CA VAL A 119 -3.03 7.46 -2.91
C VAL A 119 -4.04 8.56 -3.26
N PRO A 120 -3.77 9.42 -4.27
CA PRO A 120 -4.63 10.54 -4.64
C PRO A 120 -5.83 10.09 -5.51
N LEU A 121 -6.47 9.00 -5.15
CA LEU A 121 -7.66 8.47 -5.79
C LEU A 121 -8.81 8.39 -4.78
N GLU A 122 -9.84 9.19 -4.99
CA GLU A 122 -10.98 9.29 -4.06
C GLU A 122 -11.68 7.93 -3.88
N VAL A 123 -11.73 7.11 -4.93
CA VAL A 123 -12.28 5.76 -4.87
C VAL A 123 -11.52 4.86 -3.89
N LEU A 124 -10.19 4.97 -3.83
CA LEU A 124 -9.38 4.19 -2.88
C LEU A 124 -9.52 4.70 -1.45
N LYS A 125 -9.60 6.01 -1.26
CA LYS A 125 -9.91 6.59 0.04
C LYS A 125 -11.24 6.07 0.58
N LYS A 126 -12.30 6.12 -0.24
CA LYS A 126 -13.61 5.56 0.10
C LYS A 126 -13.54 4.06 0.40
N LEU A 127 -12.78 3.30 -0.39
CA LEU A 127 -12.61 1.85 -0.18
C LEU A 127 -11.98 1.55 1.19
N VAL A 128 -10.89 2.24 1.54
CA VAL A 128 -10.24 2.10 2.86
C VAL A 128 -11.21 2.44 3.98
N GLN A 129 -11.92 3.57 3.88
CA GLN A 129 -12.91 4.01 4.87
C GLN A 129 -14.06 3.00 5.03
N LYS A 130 -14.63 2.54 3.91
CA LYS A 130 -15.72 1.55 3.91
C LYS A 130 -15.26 0.17 4.44
N THR A 131 -14.01 -0.21 4.20
CA THR A 131 -13.42 -1.43 4.77
C THR A 131 -13.26 -1.32 6.30
N GLY A 132 -13.12 -0.10 6.83
CA GLY A 132 -12.90 0.18 8.25
C GLY A 132 -11.49 -0.21 8.74
N SER A 133 -10.53 -0.32 7.82
CA SER A 133 -9.14 -0.73 8.10
C SER A 133 -8.23 -0.20 7.00
N PRO A 134 -6.99 0.20 7.32
CA PRO A 134 -5.96 0.34 6.29
C PRO A 134 -5.80 -0.96 5.51
N LEU A 135 -5.21 -0.88 4.32
CA LEU A 135 -5.03 -2.03 3.44
C LEU A 135 -3.53 -2.29 3.20
N PHE A 136 -3.09 -3.55 3.27
CA PHE A 136 -1.86 -3.92 2.59
C PHE A 136 -2.02 -3.61 1.11
N LEU A 137 -1.01 -3.00 0.49
CA LEU A 137 -1.01 -2.67 -0.92
C LEU A 137 0.38 -2.92 -1.51
N SER A 138 0.44 -3.72 -2.56
CA SER A 138 1.68 -4.00 -3.29
C SER A 138 1.39 -4.00 -4.78
N SER A 139 2.39 -3.69 -5.62
CA SER A 139 2.25 -3.75 -7.08
C SER A 139 1.62 -5.08 -7.55
N ALA A 140 0.81 -5.02 -8.62
CA ALA A 140 0.15 -6.19 -9.19
C ALA A 140 1.14 -7.00 -10.06
N ASN A 141 1.92 -7.88 -9.41
CA ASN A 141 2.85 -8.82 -10.04
C ASN A 141 3.09 -9.99 -9.08
N LEU A 142 3.47 -11.15 -9.58
CA LEU A 142 4.10 -12.16 -8.73
C LEU A 142 5.45 -11.61 -8.24
N SER A 143 5.90 -12.06 -7.07
CA SER A 143 7.08 -11.45 -6.44
C SER A 143 8.35 -11.68 -7.28
N GLY A 144 8.91 -10.58 -7.79
CA GLY A 144 10.11 -10.60 -8.64
C GLY A 144 9.82 -10.57 -10.14
N GLU A 145 8.55 -10.63 -10.56
CA GLU A 145 8.14 -10.52 -11.96
C GLU A 145 7.78 -9.09 -12.35
N GLU A 146 7.51 -8.84 -13.62
CA GLU A 146 7.06 -7.55 -14.12
C GLU A 146 5.65 -7.21 -13.62
N VAL A 147 5.38 -5.92 -13.50
CA VAL A 147 4.09 -5.41 -13.03
C VAL A 147 3.05 -5.53 -14.14
N CYS A 148 1.85 -6.01 -13.82
CA CYS A 148 0.72 -6.01 -14.72
C CYS A 148 0.38 -4.59 -15.16
N THR A 149 0.20 -4.39 -16.47
CA THR A 149 -0.09 -3.09 -17.07
C THR A 149 -1.54 -2.95 -17.53
N THR A 150 -2.24 -4.07 -17.66
CA THR A 150 -3.65 -4.13 -18.05
C THR A 150 -4.48 -4.97 -17.09
N LEU A 151 -5.81 -4.79 -17.12
CA LEU A 151 -6.73 -5.63 -16.35
C LEU A 151 -6.67 -7.10 -16.78
N ASP A 152 -6.45 -7.36 -18.07
CA ASP A 152 -6.31 -8.71 -18.60
C ASP A 152 -5.02 -9.40 -18.10
N ASP A 153 -3.92 -8.62 -17.91
CA ASP A 153 -2.71 -9.13 -17.27
C ASP A 153 -2.98 -9.53 -15.82
N ILE A 154 -3.76 -8.73 -15.10
CA ILE A 154 -4.15 -9.01 -13.72
C ILE A 154 -4.94 -10.31 -13.64
N GLU A 155 -5.93 -10.51 -14.52
CA GLU A 155 -6.74 -11.74 -14.55
C GLU A 155 -5.90 -12.98 -14.85
N ARG A 156 -4.93 -12.87 -15.76
CA ARG A 156 -4.01 -13.98 -16.08
C ARG A 156 -3.05 -14.29 -14.95
N THR A 157 -2.49 -13.25 -14.32
CA THR A 157 -1.49 -13.40 -13.26
C THR A 157 -2.12 -13.88 -11.95
N PHE A 158 -3.34 -13.42 -11.66
CA PHE A 158 -4.05 -13.67 -10.40
C PHE A 158 -5.44 -14.29 -10.63
N PRO A 159 -5.54 -15.51 -11.19
CA PRO A 159 -6.82 -16.10 -11.58
C PRO A 159 -7.77 -16.35 -10.41
N ASN A 160 -7.29 -16.30 -9.17
CA ASN A 160 -8.04 -16.63 -7.95
C ASN A 160 -8.23 -15.43 -7.01
N ILE A 161 -7.96 -14.17 -7.44
CA ILE A 161 -8.32 -13.01 -6.60
C ILE A 161 -9.84 -12.81 -6.61
N ASP A 162 -10.34 -12.13 -5.56
CA ASP A 162 -11.78 -12.06 -5.32
C ASP A 162 -12.47 -10.93 -6.10
N GLY A 163 -11.70 -10.01 -6.70
CA GLY A 163 -12.23 -8.94 -7.52
C GLY A 163 -11.17 -8.00 -8.06
N ILE A 164 -11.55 -7.20 -9.05
CA ILE A 164 -10.71 -6.17 -9.67
C ILE A 164 -11.53 -4.87 -9.72
N LEU A 165 -11.01 -3.80 -9.12
CA LEU A 165 -11.53 -2.45 -9.33
C LEU A 165 -11.01 -1.93 -10.67
N GLU A 166 -11.91 -1.55 -11.57
CA GLU A 166 -11.56 -0.91 -12.83
C GLU A 166 -11.02 0.51 -12.60
N GLY A 167 -10.11 0.95 -13.44
CA GLY A 167 -9.54 2.29 -13.42
C GLY A 167 -8.19 2.34 -14.10
N GLU A 168 -7.70 3.56 -14.30
CA GLU A 168 -6.43 3.83 -14.98
C GLU A 168 -5.31 4.07 -13.97
N VAL A 169 -4.08 3.78 -14.38
CA VAL A 169 -2.85 4.12 -13.65
C VAL A 169 -2.14 5.27 -14.35
N SER A 170 -1.57 6.21 -13.57
CA SER A 170 -1.10 7.50 -14.13
C SER A 170 0.38 7.50 -14.46
N PHE A 171 1.25 7.05 -13.55
CA PHE A 171 2.71 7.21 -13.71
C PHE A 171 3.39 6.03 -14.38
N GLY A 172 2.84 4.81 -14.28
CA GLY A 172 3.51 3.59 -14.75
C GLY A 172 4.84 3.28 -14.04
N GLN A 173 5.19 4.04 -13.00
CA GLN A 173 6.41 3.97 -12.22
C GLN A 173 6.09 3.87 -10.74
N ALA A 174 6.82 3.02 -10.02
CA ALA A 174 6.62 2.82 -8.58
C ALA A 174 6.97 4.07 -7.75
N SER A 175 6.30 4.28 -6.61
CA SER A 175 6.46 5.43 -5.72
C SER A 175 7.89 5.65 -5.24
N THR A 176 8.28 6.89 -4.94
CA THR A 176 9.50 7.20 -4.19
C THR A 176 9.37 6.64 -2.77
N ILE A 177 10.42 5.99 -2.24
CA ILE A 177 10.43 5.44 -0.87
C ILE A 177 11.46 6.20 -0.04
N VAL A 178 10.99 6.78 1.07
CA VAL A 178 11.83 7.50 2.03
C VAL A 178 11.73 6.85 3.40
N ASP A 179 12.84 6.47 3.96
CA ASP A 179 12.96 5.97 5.32
C ASP A 179 13.05 7.17 6.28
N CYS A 180 12.07 7.27 7.15
CA CYS A 180 11.93 8.27 8.20
C CYS A 180 11.91 7.64 9.59
N THR A 181 12.50 6.46 9.77
CA THR A 181 12.58 5.77 11.06
C THR A 181 13.54 6.45 12.04
N GLN A 182 14.47 7.26 11.51
CA GLN A 182 15.43 8.06 12.27
C GLN A 182 15.24 9.56 11.94
N ASP A 183 15.93 10.43 12.68
CA ASP A 183 15.92 11.88 12.41
C ASP A 183 16.58 12.20 11.06
N GLU A 184 17.62 11.48 10.68
CA GLU A 184 18.21 11.55 9.33
C GLU A 184 17.44 10.62 8.38
N ILE A 185 16.84 11.18 7.34
CA ILE A 185 16.10 10.40 6.35
C ILE A 185 17.05 9.67 5.39
N LYS A 186 16.57 8.54 4.82
CA LYS A 186 17.26 7.81 3.75
C LYS A 186 16.32 7.56 2.60
N ILE A 187 16.73 7.93 1.37
CA ILE A 187 15.96 7.63 0.17
C ILE A 187 16.31 6.22 -0.28
N GLN A 188 15.37 5.29 -0.11
CA GLN A 188 15.56 3.87 -0.45
C GLN A 188 15.30 3.60 -1.94
N ARG A 189 14.45 4.41 -2.56
CA ARG A 189 14.12 4.34 -3.99
C ARG A 189 13.64 5.68 -4.49
N VAL A 190 14.16 6.13 -5.62
CA VAL A 190 13.64 7.28 -6.34
C VAL A 190 12.56 6.80 -7.31
N GLY A 191 11.41 7.45 -7.27
CA GLY A 191 10.26 7.29 -8.16
C GLY A 191 9.88 8.62 -8.78
N PRO A 192 8.58 8.94 -8.92
CA PRO A 192 8.13 10.20 -9.52
C PRO A 192 8.57 11.46 -8.75
N ILE A 193 8.84 11.36 -7.45
CA ILE A 193 9.36 12.48 -6.63
C ILE A 193 10.88 12.34 -6.54
N SER A 194 11.62 13.37 -6.98
CA SER A 194 13.09 13.36 -6.99
C SER A 194 13.69 13.51 -5.59
N GLU A 195 14.94 13.10 -5.43
CA GLU A 195 15.70 13.31 -4.20
C GLU A 195 15.79 14.79 -3.82
N GLU A 196 16.02 15.67 -4.79
CA GLU A 196 16.09 17.11 -4.58
C GLU A 196 14.79 17.67 -3.99
N GLN A 197 13.63 17.25 -4.53
CA GLN A 197 12.32 17.65 -4.01
C GLN A 197 12.09 17.16 -2.56
N ILE A 198 12.54 15.94 -2.23
CA ILE A 198 12.45 15.40 -0.86
C ILE A 198 13.31 16.22 0.10
N LEU A 199 14.58 16.47 -0.26
CA LEU A 199 15.52 17.22 0.59
C LEU A 199 15.09 18.68 0.78
N GLU A 200 14.49 19.30 -0.23
CA GLU A 200 13.93 20.66 -0.12
C GLU A 200 12.73 20.69 0.84
N ALA A 201 11.89 19.68 0.82
CA ALA A 201 10.67 19.63 1.66
C ALA A 201 10.96 19.52 3.14
N ILE A 202 12.12 19.01 3.55
CA ILE A 202 12.49 18.80 4.96
C ILE A 202 13.35 19.92 5.55
N LYS A 203 13.83 20.86 4.72
CA LYS A 203 14.50 22.08 5.21
C LYS A 203 13.52 22.93 6.02
#